data_928977a0090bb9e930337e8b9a5f0ca2
#
_entry.id   928977a0090bb9e930337e8b9a5f0ca2
#
_cell.length_a   1.000
_cell.length_b   1.000
_cell.length_c   1.000
_cell.angle_alpha   90.00
_cell.angle_beta   90.00
_cell.angle_gamma   90.00
#
_symmetry.space_group_name_H-M   'P 1'
#
loop_
_entity.id
_entity.type
_entity.pdbx_description
1 polymer ?
#
loop_
_entity_poly.entity_id
_entity_poly.type
_entity_poly.pdbx_seq_one_letter_code
_entity_poly.pdbx_strand_id
1 'polypeptide(L)'
;MRRRILIATSNPGKLRDFAGAAAPHGIEIGGLPNFSSVPPVVEDGLTFEDNARKKAEEYSRLAPGEIVVADDSGLEVDALEGAPGVHSARYAAPDLYDRQPYEAETNTDDQANNARVLRELKGVPPEKRTGRFVCVLAAARDGRSLSTFRGTAEGIILDAPRGTNGFGYDPLFYFPQIGKTFAQLSAEEKAEYSHRGAAFRKLMEWCDRG
;
A
#
# COMPACT_ATOMS: atom_id res chain seq x y z
N MET A 1 8.65 21.37 19.21
CA MET A 1 7.32 21.14 18.57
C MET A 1 7.23 19.67 18.20
N ARG A 2 6.11 18.97 18.49
CA ARG A 2 5.91 17.63 17.98
C ARG A 2 5.78 17.73 16.46
N ARG A 3 6.58 16.97 15.72
CA ARG A 3 6.46 16.91 14.27
C ARG A 3 5.14 16.23 13.94
N ARG A 4 4.35 16.81 13.06
CA ARG A 4 3.07 16.28 12.61
C ARG A 4 3.18 15.90 11.14
N ILE A 5 2.61 14.75 10.80
CA ILE A 5 2.48 14.27 9.41
C ILE A 5 1.01 14.01 9.14
N LEU A 6 0.51 14.51 8.03
CA LEU A 6 -0.84 14.23 7.56
C LEU A 6 -0.80 13.08 6.54
N ILE A 7 -1.60 12.06 6.80
CA ILE A 7 -1.73 10.92 5.88
C ILE A 7 -2.98 11.11 5.01
N ALA A 8 -2.78 11.12 3.71
CA ALA A 8 -3.84 11.22 2.71
C ALA A 8 -4.32 9.81 2.32
N THR A 9 -5.17 9.22 3.14
CA THR A 9 -5.81 7.94 2.86
C THR A 9 -7.19 7.85 3.49
N SER A 10 -8.13 7.24 2.77
CA SER A 10 -9.45 6.88 3.29
C SER A 10 -9.51 5.42 3.77
N ASN A 11 -8.45 4.62 3.55
CA ASN A 11 -8.40 3.23 3.93
C ASN A 11 -8.09 3.09 5.43
N PRO A 12 -9.05 2.60 6.26
CA PRO A 12 -8.85 2.48 7.70
C PRO A 12 -7.79 1.43 8.07
N GLY A 13 -7.55 0.44 7.22
CA GLY A 13 -6.48 -0.54 7.40
C GLY A 13 -5.10 0.13 7.32
N LYS A 14 -4.90 0.94 6.30
CA LYS A 14 -3.66 1.72 6.14
C LYS A 14 -3.43 2.67 7.30
N LEU A 15 -4.47 3.40 7.76
CA LEU A 15 -4.36 4.30 8.91
C LEU A 15 -3.94 3.57 10.18
N ARG A 16 -4.50 2.38 10.45
CA ARG A 16 -4.09 1.57 11.61
C ARG A 16 -2.63 1.13 11.51
N ASP A 17 -2.20 0.69 10.32
CA ASP A 17 -0.82 0.26 10.10
C ASP A 17 0.17 1.43 10.32
N PHE A 18 -0.15 2.64 9.85
CA PHE A 18 0.67 3.84 10.06
C PHE A 18 0.70 4.29 11.52
N ALA A 19 -0.44 4.31 12.19
CA ALA A 19 -0.51 4.69 13.59
C ALA A 19 0.31 3.75 14.48
N GLY A 20 0.24 2.44 14.24
CA GLY A 20 1.06 1.45 14.94
C GLY A 20 2.55 1.67 14.73
N ALA A 21 2.96 1.94 13.48
CA ALA A 21 4.36 2.18 13.14
C ALA A 21 4.91 3.52 13.65
N ALA A 22 4.06 4.55 13.84
CA ALA A 22 4.46 5.88 14.32
C ALA A 22 4.62 5.97 15.84
N ALA A 23 3.91 5.15 16.58
CA ALA A 23 3.84 5.22 18.04
C ALA A 23 5.23 5.24 18.72
N PRO A 24 6.22 4.43 18.32
CA PRO A 24 7.56 4.44 18.92
C PRO A 24 8.36 5.73 18.68
N HIS A 25 8.03 6.49 17.62
CA HIS A 25 8.81 7.65 17.18
C HIS A 25 8.33 9.00 17.73
N GLY A 26 7.23 8.99 18.49
CA GLY A 26 6.68 10.23 19.07
C GLY A 26 6.19 11.26 18.04
N ILE A 27 5.96 10.82 16.81
CA ILE A 27 5.42 11.64 15.72
C ILE A 27 3.90 11.58 15.76
N GLU A 28 3.25 12.72 15.63
CA GLU A 28 1.80 12.80 15.55
C GLU A 28 1.36 12.48 14.12
N ILE A 29 0.60 11.41 13.95
CA ILE A 29 -0.06 11.07 12.69
C ILE A 29 -1.47 11.62 12.71
N GLY A 30 -1.79 12.48 11.75
CA GLY A 30 -3.14 12.98 11.51
C GLY A 30 -3.67 12.53 10.15
N GLY A 31 -5.00 12.45 10.02
CA GLY A 31 -5.63 12.38 8.70
C GLY A 31 -5.67 13.77 8.06
N LEU A 32 -5.68 13.82 6.74
CA LEU A 32 -5.92 15.06 6.02
C LEU A 32 -7.35 15.55 6.32
N PRO A 33 -7.55 16.80 6.76
CA PRO A 33 -8.88 17.31 7.08
C PRO A 33 -9.84 17.18 5.88
N ASN A 34 -11.08 16.77 6.16
CA ASN A 34 -12.14 16.62 5.15
C ASN A 34 -11.80 15.72 3.96
N PHE A 35 -10.85 14.77 4.13
CA PHE A 35 -10.34 13.91 3.06
C PHE A 35 -11.46 13.12 2.35
N SER A 36 -12.51 12.73 3.07
CA SER A 36 -13.66 11.99 2.49
C SER A 36 -14.46 12.80 1.45
N SER A 37 -14.34 14.12 1.45
CA SER A 37 -14.99 15.01 0.47
C SER A 37 -14.06 15.45 -0.66
N VAL A 38 -12.79 15.04 -0.62
CA VAL A 38 -11.80 15.37 -1.66
C VAL A 38 -11.96 14.38 -2.82
N PRO A 39 -12.07 14.88 -4.07
CA PRO A 39 -12.07 13.99 -5.22
C PRO A 39 -10.81 13.11 -5.26
N PRO A 40 -10.92 11.83 -5.59
CA PRO A 40 -9.75 10.96 -5.70
C PRO A 40 -8.83 11.45 -6.83
N VAL A 41 -7.54 11.37 -6.58
CA VAL A 41 -6.53 11.62 -7.62
C VAL A 41 -6.50 10.43 -8.57
N VAL A 42 -6.47 10.70 -9.87
CA VAL A 42 -6.38 9.66 -10.90
C VAL A 42 -5.02 8.96 -10.83
N GLU A 43 -5.02 7.68 -10.58
CA GLU A 43 -3.84 6.83 -10.46
C GLU A 43 -3.50 6.19 -11.83
N ASP A 44 -2.96 6.99 -12.73
CA ASP A 44 -2.57 6.61 -14.10
C ASP A 44 -1.07 6.37 -14.26
N GLY A 45 -0.31 6.39 -13.18
CA GLY A 45 1.12 6.10 -13.16
C GLY A 45 1.41 4.63 -13.45
N LEU A 46 2.53 4.37 -14.09
CA LEU A 46 2.98 3.02 -14.41
C LEU A 46 3.66 2.31 -13.23
N THR A 47 4.02 3.08 -12.20
CA THR A 47 4.68 2.56 -11.00
C THR A 47 3.98 3.04 -9.73
N PHE A 48 4.16 2.30 -8.63
CA PHE A 48 3.70 2.72 -7.30
C PHE A 48 4.29 4.08 -6.90
N GLU A 49 5.52 4.36 -7.31
CA GLU A 49 6.19 5.63 -7.00
C GLU A 49 5.52 6.80 -7.70
N ASP A 50 5.17 6.67 -8.98
CA ASP A 50 4.49 7.71 -9.75
C ASP A 50 3.13 8.04 -9.14
N ASN A 51 2.34 7.01 -8.81
CA ASN A 51 1.03 7.19 -8.19
C ASN A 51 1.12 7.80 -6.78
N ALA A 52 2.04 7.31 -5.93
CA ALA A 52 2.24 7.85 -4.59
C ALA A 52 2.66 9.34 -4.66
N ARG A 53 3.58 9.69 -5.56
CA ARG A 53 4.06 11.05 -5.77
C ARG A 53 2.93 11.96 -6.24
N LYS A 54 2.19 11.56 -7.25
CA LYS A 54 1.06 12.31 -7.80
C LYS A 54 0.00 12.59 -6.71
N LYS A 55 -0.36 11.56 -5.93
CA LYS A 55 -1.28 11.73 -4.79
C LYS A 55 -0.75 12.69 -3.75
N ALA A 56 0.50 12.56 -3.33
CA ALA A 56 1.08 13.42 -2.31
C ALA A 56 1.17 14.89 -2.76
N GLU A 57 1.56 15.14 -3.99
CA GLU A 57 1.63 16.48 -4.56
C GLU A 57 0.25 17.14 -4.62
N GLU A 58 -0.77 16.45 -5.14
CA GLU A 58 -2.12 17.01 -5.22
C GLU A 58 -2.72 17.26 -3.84
N TYR A 59 -2.63 16.29 -2.93
CA TYR A 59 -3.22 16.42 -1.60
C TYR A 59 -2.48 17.41 -0.70
N SER A 60 -1.18 17.64 -0.90
CA SER A 60 -0.44 18.63 -0.10
C SER A 60 -0.88 20.08 -0.35
N ARG A 61 -1.51 20.36 -1.49
CA ARG A 61 -2.12 21.68 -1.77
C ARG A 61 -3.33 21.98 -0.88
N LEU A 62 -3.93 20.95 -0.27
CA LEU A 62 -5.09 21.08 0.62
C LEU A 62 -4.69 21.39 2.07
N ALA A 63 -3.40 21.31 2.40
CA ALA A 63 -2.86 21.60 3.73
C ALA A 63 -1.57 22.44 3.60
N PRO A 64 -1.69 23.74 3.25
CA PRO A 64 -0.53 24.60 3.01
C PRO A 64 0.46 24.60 4.18
N GLY A 65 1.75 24.48 3.87
CA GLY A 65 2.84 24.45 4.84
C GLY A 65 3.03 23.11 5.58
N GLU A 66 2.08 22.20 5.54
CA GLU A 66 2.15 20.89 6.19
C GLU A 66 2.83 19.83 5.29
N ILE A 67 3.45 18.84 5.90
CA ILE A 67 3.91 17.65 5.19
C ILE A 67 2.72 16.70 5.05
N VAL A 68 2.36 16.42 3.81
CA VAL A 68 1.34 15.43 3.47
C VAL A 68 2.03 14.20 2.88
N VAL A 69 1.68 13.03 3.40
CA VAL A 69 2.17 11.74 2.91
C VAL A 69 1.01 10.98 2.28
N ALA A 70 1.22 10.52 1.07
CA ALA A 70 0.33 9.59 0.39
C ALA A 70 1.06 8.28 0.11
N ASP A 71 0.32 7.17 0.06
CA ASP A 71 0.88 5.88 -0.27
C ASP A 71 0.28 5.32 -1.55
N ASP A 72 1.10 4.55 -2.26
CA ASP A 72 0.62 3.56 -3.21
C ASP A 72 1.24 2.20 -2.88
N SER A 73 0.44 1.14 -2.95
CA SER A 73 0.86 -0.16 -2.47
C SER A 73 0.08 -1.28 -3.14
N GLY A 74 0.74 -2.42 -3.34
CA GLY A 74 0.11 -3.57 -3.93
C GLY A 74 0.96 -4.82 -3.85
N LEU A 75 0.49 -5.85 -4.53
CA LEU A 75 1.12 -7.15 -4.65
C LEU A 75 1.75 -7.28 -6.04
N GLU A 76 3.00 -7.70 -6.10
CA GLU A 76 3.67 -8.15 -7.32
C GLU A 76 3.92 -9.66 -7.22
N VAL A 77 3.53 -10.43 -8.24
CA VAL A 77 3.73 -11.89 -8.30
C VAL A 77 4.61 -12.22 -9.48
N ASP A 78 5.73 -12.91 -9.22
CA ASP A 78 6.75 -13.16 -10.24
C ASP A 78 6.22 -14.02 -11.40
N ALA A 79 5.44 -15.06 -11.11
CA ALA A 79 4.83 -15.92 -12.11
C ALA A 79 3.74 -15.22 -12.95
N LEU A 80 3.30 -14.03 -12.54
CA LEU A 80 2.33 -13.19 -13.27
C LEU A 80 3.01 -11.93 -13.83
N GLU A 81 4.33 -11.97 -14.04
CA GLU A 81 5.12 -10.86 -14.60
C GLU A 81 4.95 -9.54 -13.82
N GLY A 82 4.77 -9.64 -12.50
CA GLY A 82 4.56 -8.51 -11.60
C GLY A 82 3.10 -8.11 -11.40
N ALA A 83 2.15 -8.72 -12.10
CA ALA A 83 0.73 -8.48 -11.80
C ALA A 83 0.36 -9.03 -10.41
N PRO A 84 -0.63 -8.44 -9.73
CA PRO A 84 -1.48 -7.28 -10.04
C PRO A 84 -0.79 -5.92 -10.15
N GLY A 85 0.35 -5.69 -9.48
CA GLY A 85 1.10 -4.44 -9.51
C GLY A 85 0.24 -3.25 -9.07
N VAL A 86 0.30 -2.14 -9.78
CA VAL A 86 -0.47 -0.90 -9.51
C VAL A 86 -2.00 -1.09 -9.60
N HIS A 87 -2.45 -2.22 -10.14
CA HIS A 87 -3.87 -2.57 -10.24
C HIS A 87 -4.38 -3.41 -9.07
N SER A 88 -3.58 -3.58 -8.00
CA SER A 88 -3.88 -4.49 -6.89
C SER A 88 -5.27 -4.28 -6.26
N ALA A 89 -5.70 -3.04 -6.08
CA ALA A 89 -6.99 -2.74 -5.45
C ALA A 89 -8.21 -3.02 -6.35
N ARG A 90 -8.00 -3.22 -7.66
CA ARG A 90 -9.05 -3.39 -8.67
C ARG A 90 -8.78 -4.54 -9.62
N TYR A 91 -7.95 -5.49 -9.22
CA TYR A 91 -7.46 -6.56 -10.08
C TYR A 91 -8.57 -7.43 -10.66
N ALA A 92 -9.67 -7.64 -9.92
CA ALA A 92 -10.82 -8.39 -10.40
C ALA A 92 -11.76 -7.60 -11.32
N ALA A 93 -11.53 -6.30 -11.53
CA ALA A 93 -12.36 -5.52 -12.43
C ALA A 93 -12.34 -6.13 -13.85
N PRO A 94 -13.49 -6.23 -14.53
CA PRO A 94 -13.50 -6.65 -15.92
C PRO A 94 -12.76 -5.62 -16.77
N ASP A 95 -11.98 -6.08 -17.73
CA ASP A 95 -11.36 -5.28 -18.80
C ASP A 95 -10.30 -4.24 -18.35
N LEU A 96 -9.40 -4.64 -17.41
CA LEU A 96 -8.25 -3.80 -17.02
C LEU A 96 -7.37 -3.36 -18.20
N TYR A 97 -7.43 -4.06 -19.32
CA TYR A 97 -6.59 -3.81 -20.50
C TYR A 97 -7.29 -3.00 -21.62
N ASP A 98 -8.60 -2.73 -21.48
CA ASP A 98 -9.41 -2.15 -22.57
C ASP A 98 -10.05 -0.79 -22.20
N ARG A 99 -9.79 -0.25 -21.00
CA ARG A 99 -10.39 1.00 -20.54
C ARG A 99 -9.50 2.20 -20.80
N GLN A 100 -10.11 3.25 -21.36
CA GLN A 100 -9.56 4.61 -21.36
C GLN A 100 -9.28 5.05 -19.91
N PRO A 101 -8.21 5.81 -19.63
CA PRO A 101 -7.76 6.16 -18.27
C PRO A 101 -8.71 7.02 -17.43
N TYR A 102 -9.95 7.22 -17.82
CA TYR A 102 -10.78 8.32 -17.33
C TYR A 102 -12.03 7.93 -16.52
N GLU A 103 -12.29 6.66 -16.28
CA GLU A 103 -13.37 6.29 -15.37
C GLU A 103 -12.80 6.07 -13.98
N ALA A 104 -13.37 6.79 -12.98
CA ALA A 104 -13.04 6.59 -11.57
C ALA A 104 -13.28 5.12 -11.20
N GLU A 105 -12.20 4.35 -11.21
CA GLU A 105 -12.26 2.91 -10.98
C GLU A 105 -12.55 2.67 -9.50
N THR A 106 -13.70 2.11 -9.20
CA THR A 106 -14.02 1.60 -7.87
C THR A 106 -13.15 0.38 -7.58
N ASN A 107 -12.58 0.33 -6.37
CA ASN A 107 -11.89 -0.85 -5.88
C ASN A 107 -12.84 -2.06 -5.94
N THR A 108 -12.32 -3.19 -6.39
CA THR A 108 -13.06 -4.45 -6.36
C THR A 108 -12.97 -5.09 -4.97
N ASP A 109 -13.88 -6.01 -4.69
CA ASP A 109 -13.86 -6.77 -3.44
C ASP A 109 -12.57 -7.58 -3.30
N ASP A 110 -11.98 -7.58 -2.10
CA ASP A 110 -10.75 -8.31 -1.80
C ASP A 110 -10.87 -9.81 -2.12
N GLN A 111 -12.04 -10.41 -1.90
CA GLN A 111 -12.27 -11.82 -2.22
C GLN A 111 -12.21 -12.07 -3.73
N ALA A 112 -12.78 -11.17 -4.53
CA ALA A 112 -12.73 -11.27 -5.99
C ALA A 112 -11.29 -11.11 -6.51
N ASN A 113 -10.52 -10.16 -5.95
CA ASN A 113 -9.11 -9.96 -6.27
C ASN A 113 -8.28 -11.21 -5.94
N ASN A 114 -8.45 -11.78 -4.75
CA ASN A 114 -7.80 -13.01 -4.32
C ASN A 114 -8.17 -14.20 -5.23
N ALA A 115 -9.44 -14.35 -5.57
CA ALA A 115 -9.91 -15.41 -6.46
C ALA A 115 -9.30 -15.30 -7.86
N ARG A 116 -9.10 -14.09 -8.38
CA ARG A 116 -8.42 -13.87 -9.65
C ARG A 116 -6.96 -14.30 -9.60
N VAL A 117 -6.20 -13.88 -8.58
CA VAL A 117 -4.80 -14.30 -8.40
C VAL A 117 -4.69 -15.82 -8.33
N LEU A 118 -5.54 -16.48 -7.55
CA LEU A 118 -5.56 -17.95 -7.44
C LEU A 118 -5.86 -18.63 -8.76
N ARG A 119 -6.81 -18.10 -9.54
CA ARG A 119 -7.16 -18.63 -10.86
C ARG A 119 -6.00 -18.52 -11.84
N GLU A 120 -5.30 -17.41 -11.87
CA GLU A 120 -4.16 -17.16 -12.76
C GLU A 120 -2.92 -17.96 -12.36
N LEU A 121 -2.76 -18.26 -11.07
CA LEU A 121 -1.71 -19.15 -10.57
C LEU A 121 -2.06 -20.65 -10.65
N LYS A 122 -3.20 -21.01 -11.25
CA LYS A 122 -3.58 -22.43 -11.39
C LYS A 122 -2.53 -23.19 -12.22
N GLY A 123 -1.97 -24.25 -11.62
CA GLY A 123 -0.93 -25.06 -12.27
C GLY A 123 0.50 -24.52 -12.08
N VAL A 124 0.68 -23.35 -11.49
CA VAL A 124 2.00 -22.87 -11.11
C VAL A 124 2.45 -23.61 -9.84
N PRO A 125 3.62 -24.27 -9.84
CA PRO A 125 4.11 -24.99 -8.67
C PRO A 125 4.47 -24.03 -7.52
N PRO A 126 4.39 -24.48 -6.25
CA PRO A 126 4.56 -23.61 -5.07
C PRO A 126 5.87 -22.82 -5.06
N GLU A 127 6.98 -23.43 -5.48
CA GLU A 127 8.30 -22.80 -5.51
C GLU A 127 8.43 -21.66 -6.54
N LYS A 128 7.47 -21.54 -7.47
CA LYS A 128 7.40 -20.47 -8.47
C LYS A 128 6.35 -19.43 -8.15
N ARG A 129 5.65 -19.55 -7.02
CA ARG A 129 4.65 -18.58 -6.57
C ARG A 129 5.24 -17.47 -5.70
N THR A 130 6.50 -17.10 -5.97
CA THR A 130 7.14 -15.99 -5.29
C THR A 130 6.50 -14.68 -5.67
N GLY A 131 6.52 -13.74 -4.73
CA GLY A 131 5.98 -12.40 -4.95
C GLY A 131 6.33 -11.50 -3.78
N ARG A 132 5.96 -10.26 -3.89
CA ARG A 132 6.23 -9.27 -2.85
C ARG A 132 5.08 -8.31 -2.68
N PHE A 133 4.84 -7.92 -1.45
CA PHE A 133 4.13 -6.68 -1.21
C PHE A 133 5.07 -5.49 -1.35
N VAL A 134 4.57 -4.45 -1.98
CA VAL A 134 5.25 -3.17 -2.15
C VAL A 134 4.42 -2.07 -1.52
N CYS A 135 5.09 -1.15 -0.83
CA CYS A 135 4.51 0.13 -0.43
C CYS A 135 5.49 1.25 -0.79
N VAL A 136 5.02 2.25 -1.47
CA VAL A 136 5.75 3.51 -1.65
C VAL A 136 4.99 4.61 -0.94
N LEU A 137 5.68 5.30 -0.04
CA LEU A 137 5.22 6.53 0.57
C LEU A 137 5.87 7.70 -0.16
N ALA A 138 5.11 8.71 -0.52
CA ALA A 138 5.63 9.97 -1.01
C ALA A 138 5.27 11.09 -0.04
N ALA A 139 6.24 11.88 0.37
CA ALA A 139 6.05 13.10 1.15
C ALA A 139 6.08 14.31 0.23
N ALA A 140 5.10 15.20 0.38
CA ALA A 140 5.02 16.45 -0.37
C ALA A 140 4.58 17.61 0.52
N ARG A 141 4.90 18.82 0.09
CA ARG A 141 4.47 20.08 0.70
C ARG A 141 4.15 21.08 -0.39
N ASP A 142 3.03 21.77 -0.28
CA ASP A 142 2.63 22.85 -1.20
C ASP A 142 2.69 22.43 -2.69
N GLY A 143 2.29 21.20 -3.00
CA GLY A 143 2.27 20.66 -4.35
C GLY A 143 3.62 20.20 -4.89
N ARG A 144 4.66 20.09 -4.04
CA ARG A 144 6.00 19.67 -4.45
C ARG A 144 6.41 18.41 -3.69
N SER A 145 6.84 17.39 -4.41
CA SER A 145 7.43 16.19 -3.82
C SER A 145 8.73 16.53 -3.10
N LEU A 146 8.88 15.99 -1.89
CA LEU A 146 10.07 16.15 -1.05
C LEU A 146 10.93 14.89 -1.09
N SER A 147 10.33 13.71 -0.96
CA SER A 147 11.02 12.42 -0.98
C SER A 147 10.04 11.27 -1.16
N THR A 148 10.58 10.10 -1.55
CA THR A 148 9.82 8.84 -1.63
C THR A 148 10.51 7.74 -0.82
N PHE A 149 9.72 6.82 -0.27
CA PHE A 149 10.19 5.76 0.64
C PHE A 149 9.56 4.43 0.22
N ARG A 150 10.34 3.55 -0.37
CA ARG A 150 9.89 2.22 -0.80
C ARG A 150 10.20 1.19 0.29
N GLY A 151 9.18 0.42 0.66
CA GLY A 151 9.30 -0.78 1.49
C GLY A 151 8.77 -1.99 0.75
N THR A 152 9.40 -3.15 0.96
CA THR A 152 8.98 -4.44 0.39
C THR A 152 8.93 -5.50 1.47
N ALA A 153 8.10 -6.51 1.24
CA ALA A 153 8.11 -7.76 1.97
C ALA A 153 8.05 -8.90 0.96
N GLU A 154 9.09 -9.73 0.92
CA GLU A 154 9.18 -10.88 0.02
C GLU A 154 8.45 -12.08 0.61
N GLY A 155 7.68 -12.81 -0.21
CA GLY A 155 6.87 -13.93 0.25
C GLY A 155 6.47 -14.90 -0.84
N ILE A 156 5.52 -15.77 -0.51
CA ILE A 156 5.00 -16.82 -1.38
C ILE A 156 3.47 -16.74 -1.38
N ILE A 157 2.86 -16.86 -2.54
CA ILE A 157 1.40 -16.88 -2.67
C ILE A 157 0.90 -18.30 -2.48
N LEU A 158 0.10 -18.50 -1.43
CA LEU A 158 -0.53 -19.79 -1.13
C LEU A 158 -1.59 -20.16 -2.17
N ASP A 159 -1.97 -21.43 -2.17
CA ASP A 159 -3.06 -21.98 -2.98
C ASP A 159 -4.46 -21.83 -2.33
N ALA A 160 -4.48 -21.49 -1.05
CA ALA A 160 -5.68 -21.22 -0.28
C ALA A 160 -5.44 -20.17 0.81
N PRO A 161 -6.46 -19.37 1.17
CA PRO A 161 -6.34 -18.34 2.18
C PRO A 161 -6.13 -18.93 3.59
N ARG A 162 -5.31 -18.27 4.42
CA ARG A 162 -5.10 -18.58 5.83
C ARG A 162 -5.11 -17.31 6.67
N GLY A 163 -5.81 -17.35 7.81
CA GLY A 163 -5.98 -16.20 8.69
C GLY A 163 -7.14 -15.29 8.28
N THR A 164 -7.47 -14.36 9.17
CA THR A 164 -8.66 -13.50 9.03
C THR A 164 -8.38 -12.02 9.31
N ASN A 165 -7.15 -11.69 9.72
CA ASN A 165 -6.75 -10.31 9.98
C ASN A 165 -6.37 -9.60 8.67
N GLY A 166 -6.28 -8.28 8.74
CA GLY A 166 -5.78 -7.48 7.64
C GLY A 166 -6.82 -7.21 6.54
N PHE A 167 -6.34 -7.12 5.29
CA PHE A 167 -7.14 -6.79 4.12
C PHE A 167 -6.38 -7.17 2.82
N GLY A 168 -7.04 -7.06 1.68
CA GLY A 168 -6.43 -7.35 0.38
C GLY A 168 -5.96 -8.79 0.27
N TYR A 169 -4.73 -8.98 -0.16
CA TYR A 169 -4.12 -10.28 -0.38
C TYR A 169 -3.45 -10.89 0.86
N ASP A 170 -3.59 -10.28 2.04
CA ASP A 170 -2.98 -10.75 3.29
C ASP A 170 -3.21 -12.25 3.58
N PRO A 171 -4.42 -12.83 3.31
CA PRO A 171 -4.67 -14.25 3.56
C PRO A 171 -3.91 -15.20 2.63
N LEU A 172 -3.50 -14.75 1.46
CA LEU A 172 -2.75 -15.55 0.49
C LEU A 172 -1.23 -15.35 0.61
N PHE A 173 -0.79 -14.26 1.21
CA PHE A 173 0.62 -13.89 1.28
C PHE A 173 1.30 -14.53 2.47
N TYR A 174 2.04 -15.61 2.24
CA TYR A 174 2.84 -16.31 3.23
C TYR A 174 4.22 -15.67 3.35
N PHE A 175 4.61 -15.34 4.58
CA PHE A 175 5.89 -14.73 4.90
C PHE A 175 6.82 -15.76 5.56
N PRO A 176 7.79 -16.32 4.81
CA PRO A 176 8.60 -17.45 5.27
C PRO A 176 9.42 -17.16 6.52
N GLN A 177 9.87 -15.92 6.72
CA GLN A 177 10.72 -15.54 7.85
C GLN A 177 10.07 -15.80 9.22
N ILE A 178 8.75 -15.75 9.29
CA ILE A 178 7.99 -16.01 10.53
C ILE A 178 7.00 -17.16 10.41
N GLY A 179 6.90 -17.81 9.26
CA GLY A 179 6.05 -18.98 9.05
C GLY A 179 4.55 -18.71 9.11
N LYS A 180 4.11 -17.49 8.85
CA LYS A 180 2.71 -17.03 8.90
C LYS A 180 2.30 -16.33 7.62
N THR A 181 0.99 -16.27 7.33
CA THR A 181 0.46 -15.30 6.36
C THR A 181 0.31 -13.94 7.04
N PHE A 182 0.23 -12.88 6.24
CA PHE A 182 -0.01 -11.54 6.78
C PHE A 182 -1.37 -11.44 7.50
N ALA A 183 -2.35 -12.26 7.11
CA ALA A 183 -3.62 -12.35 7.82
C ALA A 183 -3.56 -13.13 9.16
N GLN A 184 -2.43 -13.72 9.49
CA GLN A 184 -2.20 -14.38 10.79
C GLN A 184 -1.33 -13.53 11.72
N LEU A 185 -0.87 -12.35 11.28
CA LEU A 185 -0.07 -11.45 12.09
C LEU A 185 -0.91 -10.63 13.05
N SER A 186 -0.34 -10.32 14.22
CA SER A 186 -0.84 -9.23 15.06
C SER A 186 -0.56 -7.87 14.40
N ALA A 187 -1.17 -6.81 14.93
CA ALA A 187 -0.90 -5.45 14.45
C ALA A 187 0.57 -5.05 14.66
N GLU A 188 1.17 -5.47 15.78
CA GLU A 188 2.57 -5.22 16.12
C GLU A 188 3.51 -5.98 15.19
N GLU A 189 3.27 -7.28 14.96
CA GLU A 189 4.04 -8.08 14.01
C GLU A 189 3.95 -7.48 12.60
N LYS A 190 2.75 -7.01 12.20
CA LYS A 190 2.55 -6.41 10.88
C LYS A 190 3.27 -5.07 10.75
N ALA A 191 3.29 -4.24 11.80
CA ALA A 191 4.07 -3.00 11.82
C ALA A 191 5.58 -3.26 11.68
N GLU A 192 6.08 -4.35 12.26
CA GLU A 192 7.50 -4.72 12.19
C GLU A 192 7.89 -5.31 10.83
N TYR A 193 7.13 -6.29 10.33
CA TYR A 193 7.54 -7.11 9.19
C TYR A 193 6.96 -6.70 7.85
N SER A 194 5.91 -5.84 7.82
CA SER A 194 5.26 -5.50 6.56
C SER A 194 6.05 -4.50 5.70
N HIS A 195 5.75 -4.53 4.41
CA HIS A 195 6.20 -3.55 3.43
C HIS A 195 5.88 -2.11 3.85
N ARG A 196 4.69 -1.90 4.46
CA ARG A 196 4.25 -0.58 4.93
C ARG A 196 5.06 -0.13 6.14
N GLY A 197 5.31 -1.02 7.09
CA GLY A 197 6.20 -0.76 8.21
C GLY A 197 7.62 -0.43 7.76
N ALA A 198 8.16 -1.16 6.77
CA ALA A 198 9.49 -0.89 6.20
C ALA A 198 9.56 0.49 5.52
N ALA A 199 8.55 0.86 4.72
CA ALA A 199 8.47 2.20 4.10
C ALA A 199 8.35 3.30 5.15
N PHE A 200 7.55 3.06 6.18
CA PHE A 200 7.33 4.03 7.26
C PHE A 200 8.60 4.28 8.09
N ARG A 201 9.38 3.25 8.42
CA ARG A 201 10.67 3.42 9.10
C ARG A 201 11.61 4.34 8.32
N LYS A 202 11.68 4.19 7.00
CA LYS A 202 12.48 5.08 6.13
C LYS A 202 11.98 6.54 6.14
N LEU A 203 10.66 6.73 6.17
CA LEU A 203 10.06 8.05 6.34
C LEU A 203 10.46 8.67 7.70
N MET A 204 10.43 7.88 8.80
CA MET A 204 10.84 8.37 10.12
C MET A 204 12.31 8.76 10.16
N GLU A 205 13.20 7.93 9.62
CA GLU A 205 14.63 8.25 9.50
C GLU A 205 14.89 9.53 8.70
N TRP A 206 14.08 9.79 7.68
CA TRP A 206 14.17 11.03 6.92
C TRP A 206 13.68 12.22 7.76
N CYS A 207 12.60 12.08 8.50
CA CYS A 207 12.11 13.11 9.41
C CYS A 207 13.12 13.48 10.51
N ASP A 208 13.88 12.50 11.00
CA ASP A 208 14.87 12.72 12.05
C ASP A 208 16.11 13.48 11.58
N ARG A 209 16.39 13.46 10.27
CA ARG A 209 17.54 14.15 9.65
C ARG A 209 17.25 15.60 9.24
N GLY A 210 16.03 16.02 9.18
CA GLY A 210 15.56 17.37 8.79
C GLY A 210 14.86 18.09 9.93
#